data_ad39c77f2e4a6f0cfb554642ccaa65c9
#
_entry.id   ad39c77f2e4a6f0cfb554642ccaa65c9
#
_cell.length_a   1.000
_cell.length_b   1.000
_cell.length_c   1.000
_cell.angle_alpha   90.00
_cell.angle_beta   90.00
_cell.angle_gamma   90.00
#
_symmetry.space_group_name_H-M   'P 1'
#
loop_
_entity.id
_entity.type
_entity.pdbx_description
1 polymer ?
#
loop_
_entity_poly.entity_id
_entity_poly.type
_entity_poly.pdbx_seq_one_letter_code
_entity_poly.pdbx_strand_id
1 'polypeptide(L)'
;LAGYDEIAIDLETRDPGIKDKGPGYIRKDGEVVGVAVAVEGWCGYYPIAHDTPPNMDKVIVTKWLKDQCSYHDKNYIFHNAFYDVGWLKAMGVDIKGKIIDTLIAAPLVDENRFRFDLNSLTKDYLKESKSETFLREAAKEWSVDPKAELWKLPASHVGEYAEQDAAITLRLWHHLRKEITANNLL
;
A
#
# COMPACT_ATOMS: atom_id res chain seq x y z
N LEU A 1 9.30 13.83 3.55
CA LEU A 1 8.11 14.00 2.69
C LEU A 1 7.47 15.40 2.84
N ALA A 2 8.13 16.34 3.56
CA ALA A 2 7.54 17.64 3.93
C ALA A 2 7.10 18.49 2.71
N GLY A 3 7.79 18.41 1.59
CA GLY A 3 7.52 19.20 0.38
C GLY A 3 6.45 18.62 -0.57
N TYR A 4 5.77 17.53 -0.20
CA TYR A 4 4.77 16.88 -1.06
C TYR A 4 3.40 16.94 -0.42
N ASP A 5 2.39 17.27 -1.21
CA ASP A 5 0.99 17.35 -0.76
C ASP A 5 0.27 16.01 -0.85
N GLU A 6 0.78 15.08 -1.65
CA GLU A 6 0.20 13.76 -1.90
C GLU A 6 1.22 12.67 -1.58
N ILE A 7 0.83 11.74 -0.72
CA ILE A 7 1.65 10.64 -0.23
C ILE A 7 0.85 9.35 -0.38
N ALA A 8 1.31 8.44 -1.22
CA ALA A 8 0.72 7.10 -1.27
C ALA A 8 1.41 6.19 -0.25
N ILE A 9 0.64 5.36 0.42
CA ILE A 9 1.11 4.40 1.42
C ILE A 9 0.51 3.04 1.10
N ASP A 10 1.33 2.00 1.14
CA ASP A 10 0.95 0.61 0.99
C ASP A 10 1.63 -0.23 2.07
N LEU A 11 0.92 -1.15 2.70
CA LEU A 11 1.43 -1.94 3.81
C LEU A 11 1.57 -3.41 3.43
N GLU A 12 2.75 -3.95 3.67
CA GLU A 12 2.96 -5.38 3.67
C GLU A 12 2.70 -5.94 5.08
N THR A 13 1.89 -6.99 5.15
CA THR A 13 1.41 -7.51 6.42
C THR A 13 1.57 -9.01 6.54
N ARG A 14 1.75 -9.47 7.78
CA ARG A 14 1.53 -10.84 8.20
C ARG A 14 0.12 -10.93 8.78
N ASP A 15 -0.83 -11.45 7.99
CA ASP A 15 -2.24 -11.58 8.39
C ASP A 15 -2.80 -12.96 7.98
N PRO A 16 -2.39 -14.05 8.66
CA PRO A 16 -2.69 -15.41 8.22
C PRO A 16 -4.18 -15.77 8.30
N GLY A 17 -4.95 -15.03 9.07
CA GLY A 17 -6.39 -15.26 9.25
C GLY A 17 -7.31 -14.40 8.39
N ILE A 18 -6.77 -13.56 7.51
CA ILE A 18 -7.55 -12.54 6.80
C ILE A 18 -8.72 -13.13 5.98
N LYS A 19 -8.53 -14.25 5.31
CA LYS A 19 -9.55 -14.86 4.44
C LYS A 19 -10.73 -15.42 5.21
N ASP A 20 -10.48 -15.96 6.39
CA ASP A 20 -11.49 -16.72 7.14
C ASP A 20 -12.09 -15.93 8.31
N LYS A 21 -11.33 -14.99 8.85
CA LYS A 21 -11.65 -14.31 10.12
C LYS A 21 -11.66 -12.79 10.02
N GLY A 22 -11.40 -12.23 8.81
CA GLY A 22 -11.27 -10.80 8.57
C GLY A 22 -9.91 -10.22 9.03
N PRO A 23 -9.74 -8.89 9.04
CA PRO A 23 -8.46 -8.25 9.27
C PRO A 23 -7.86 -8.52 10.65
N GLY A 24 -6.55 -8.81 10.67
CA GLY A 24 -5.81 -9.15 11.88
C GLY A 24 -5.71 -8.02 12.90
N TYR A 25 -5.73 -6.77 12.47
CA TYR A 25 -5.74 -5.64 13.40
C TYR A 25 -6.98 -5.59 14.31
N ILE A 26 -8.13 -6.12 13.86
CA ILE A 26 -9.34 -6.25 14.69
C ILE A 26 -9.17 -7.40 15.69
N ARG A 27 -8.61 -8.51 15.23
CA ARG A 27 -8.39 -9.72 16.05
C ARG A 27 -7.21 -9.59 17.00
N LYS A 28 -6.36 -8.56 16.83
CA LYS A 28 -5.06 -8.40 17.49
C LYS A 28 -4.10 -9.57 17.19
N ASP A 29 -4.09 -9.97 15.92
CA ASP A 29 -3.40 -11.14 15.39
C ASP A 29 -2.72 -10.71 14.07
N GLY A 30 -1.45 -11.04 13.90
CA GLY A 30 -0.63 -10.56 12.81
C GLY A 30 0.07 -9.22 13.10
N GLU A 31 0.71 -8.69 12.09
CA GLU A 31 1.46 -7.42 12.18
C GLU A 31 1.79 -6.83 10.81
N VAL A 32 2.16 -5.55 10.80
CA VAL A 32 2.79 -4.91 9.65
C VAL A 32 4.24 -5.33 9.57
N VAL A 33 4.66 -5.84 8.41
CA VAL A 33 6.04 -6.31 8.18
C VAL A 33 6.87 -5.30 7.39
N GLY A 34 6.21 -4.40 6.67
CA GLY A 34 6.87 -3.32 5.96
C GLY A 34 5.90 -2.24 5.50
N VAL A 35 6.43 -1.09 5.19
CA VAL A 35 5.69 0.09 4.75
C VAL A 35 6.32 0.61 3.47
N ALA A 36 5.57 0.63 2.39
CA ALA A 36 5.94 1.31 1.16
C ALA A 36 5.32 2.70 1.13
N VAL A 37 6.10 3.68 0.69
CA VAL A 37 5.65 5.06 0.55
C VAL A 37 6.08 5.58 -0.81
N ALA A 38 5.19 6.28 -1.50
CA ALA A 38 5.50 6.96 -2.74
C ALA A 38 5.02 8.40 -2.73
N VAL A 39 5.82 9.26 -3.31
CA VAL A 39 5.52 10.65 -3.66
C VAL A 39 5.94 10.88 -5.11
N GLU A 40 5.60 11.99 -5.70
CA GLU A 40 6.02 12.29 -7.07
C GLU A 40 7.55 12.22 -7.21
N GLY A 41 8.03 11.35 -8.12
CA GLY A 41 9.45 11.16 -8.41
C GLY A 41 10.23 10.32 -7.42
N TRP A 42 9.61 9.78 -6.36
CA TRP A 42 10.31 8.93 -5.40
C TRP A 42 9.39 7.89 -4.75
N CYS A 43 9.94 6.71 -4.48
CA CYS A 43 9.33 5.70 -3.64
C CYS A 43 10.38 5.01 -2.76
N GLY A 44 9.95 4.40 -1.67
CA GLY A 44 10.82 3.68 -0.76
C GLY A 44 10.06 2.68 0.10
N TYR A 45 10.73 1.58 0.45
CA TYR A 45 10.22 0.52 1.31
C TYR A 45 10.96 0.47 2.64
N TYR A 46 10.24 0.39 3.74
CA TYR A 46 10.73 0.34 5.12
C TYR A 46 10.36 -1.00 5.75
N PRO A 47 11.22 -2.04 5.66
CA PRO A 47 10.98 -3.34 6.30
C PRO A 47 11.14 -3.22 7.81
N ILE A 48 10.19 -3.78 8.57
CA ILE A 48 10.20 -3.67 10.04
C ILE A 48 9.97 -4.99 10.78
N ALA A 49 9.48 -6.03 10.09
CA ALA A 49 9.18 -7.32 10.73
C ALA A 49 9.17 -8.49 9.75
N HIS A 50 10.03 -8.50 8.72
CA HIS A 50 10.28 -9.70 7.95
C HIS A 50 10.98 -10.74 8.80
N ASP A 51 10.66 -12.02 8.61
CA ASP A 51 11.34 -13.14 9.31
C ASP A 51 12.84 -13.17 9.01
N THR A 52 13.20 -12.81 7.78
CA THR A 52 14.59 -12.77 7.34
C THR A 52 15.13 -11.33 7.40
N PRO A 53 16.17 -11.07 8.23
CA PRO A 53 16.79 -9.76 8.31
C PRO A 53 17.55 -9.39 7.02
N PRO A 54 17.89 -8.09 6.80
CA PRO A 54 17.77 -7.01 7.79
C PRO A 54 16.38 -6.35 7.81
N ASN A 55 15.93 -5.98 9.01
CA ASN A 55 14.81 -5.07 9.22
C ASN A 55 15.31 -3.73 9.78
N MET A 56 14.56 -2.68 9.54
CA MET A 56 14.74 -1.39 10.20
C MET A 56 14.16 -1.44 11.63
N ASP A 57 14.61 -0.52 12.47
CA ASP A 57 14.03 -0.39 13.81
C ASP A 57 12.56 0.03 13.74
N LYS A 58 11.68 -0.85 14.17
CA LYS A 58 10.23 -0.66 14.15
C LYS A 58 9.78 0.59 14.91
N VAL A 59 10.47 0.93 16.01
CA VAL A 59 10.14 2.12 16.82
C VAL A 59 10.46 3.38 16.04
N ILE A 60 11.62 3.41 15.38
CA ILE A 60 12.06 4.55 14.57
C ILE A 60 11.11 4.75 13.39
N VAL A 61 10.80 3.68 12.64
CA VAL A 61 9.90 3.75 11.48
C VAL A 61 8.48 4.16 11.91
N THR A 62 7.96 3.60 13.02
CA THR A 62 6.63 3.97 13.53
C THR A 62 6.59 5.45 13.95
N LYS A 63 7.63 5.95 14.61
CA LYS A 63 7.72 7.37 14.99
C LYS A 63 7.74 8.26 13.76
N TRP A 64 8.57 7.92 12.76
CA TRP A 64 8.64 8.64 11.50
C TRP A 64 7.27 8.67 10.79
N LEU A 65 6.56 7.52 10.70
CA LEU A 65 5.21 7.46 10.14
C LEU A 65 4.22 8.38 10.87
N LYS A 66 4.24 8.39 12.21
CA LYS A 66 3.41 9.31 13.01
C LYS A 66 3.66 10.76 12.63
N ASP A 67 4.92 11.13 12.50
CA ASP A 67 5.31 12.48 12.11
C ASP A 67 4.84 12.79 10.68
N GLN A 68 5.02 11.85 9.72
CA GLN A 68 4.57 12.04 8.33
C GLN A 68 3.04 12.06 8.18
N CYS A 69 2.30 11.33 9.01
CA CYS A 69 0.83 11.28 8.98
C CYS A 69 0.16 12.38 9.82
N SER A 70 0.92 13.25 10.48
CA SER A 70 0.40 14.33 11.36
C SER A 70 -0.04 15.59 10.61
N TYR A 71 0.25 15.71 9.32
CA TYR A 71 -0.08 16.88 8.52
C TYR A 71 -1.54 16.87 8.10
N HIS A 72 -2.29 17.93 8.43
CA HIS A 72 -3.73 18.08 8.14
C HIS A 72 -4.02 18.49 6.70
N ASP A 73 -3.06 19.14 6.04
CA ASP A 73 -3.16 19.71 4.69
C ASP A 73 -2.73 18.75 3.58
N LYS A 74 -2.31 17.53 3.93
CA LYS A 74 -1.87 16.50 2.97
C LYS A 74 -2.97 15.50 2.62
N ASN A 75 -2.83 14.93 1.43
CA ASN A 75 -3.63 13.80 0.96
C ASN A 75 -2.83 12.51 1.12
N TYR A 76 -3.42 11.53 1.80
CA TYR A 76 -2.86 10.19 1.96
C TYR A 76 -3.64 9.22 1.09
N ILE A 77 -2.95 8.61 0.12
CA ILE A 77 -3.56 7.83 -0.95
C ILE A 77 -3.29 6.35 -0.71
N PHE A 78 -4.34 5.55 -0.84
CA PHE A 78 -4.32 4.11 -0.63
C PHE A 78 -5.05 3.40 -1.77
N HIS A 79 -4.83 2.10 -1.86
CA HIS A 79 -5.71 1.20 -2.59
C HIS A 79 -6.30 0.19 -1.62
N ASN A 80 -7.59 0.32 -1.26
CA ASN A 80 -8.25 -0.36 -0.14
C ASN A 80 -7.84 0.21 1.25
N ALA A 81 -8.01 1.53 1.40
CA ALA A 81 -7.63 2.28 2.61
C ALA A 81 -8.14 1.66 3.92
N PHE A 82 -9.30 0.98 3.90
CA PHE A 82 -9.86 0.33 5.08
C PHE A 82 -8.86 -0.64 5.73
N TYR A 83 -8.13 -1.38 4.91
CA TYR A 83 -7.15 -2.35 5.41
C TYR A 83 -5.90 -1.67 5.98
N ASP A 84 -5.28 -0.79 5.19
CA ASP A 84 -4.02 -0.14 5.57
C ASP A 84 -4.19 0.84 6.74
N VAL A 85 -5.23 1.66 6.71
CA VAL A 85 -5.54 2.60 7.80
C VAL A 85 -5.85 1.87 9.10
N GLY A 86 -6.51 0.72 9.02
CA GLY A 86 -6.75 -0.14 10.18
C GLY A 86 -5.45 -0.61 10.84
N TRP A 87 -4.49 -1.09 10.03
CA TRP A 87 -3.18 -1.50 10.52
C TRP A 87 -2.33 -0.33 11.01
N LEU A 88 -2.33 0.81 10.31
CA LEU A 88 -1.66 2.03 10.79
C LEU A 88 -2.18 2.43 12.16
N LYS A 89 -3.50 2.42 12.34
CA LYS A 89 -4.13 2.74 13.63
C LYS A 89 -3.73 1.73 14.72
N ALA A 90 -3.66 0.45 14.40
CA ALA A 90 -3.18 -0.58 15.34
C ALA A 90 -1.70 -0.36 15.75
N MET A 91 -0.87 0.23 14.86
CA MET A 91 0.49 0.67 15.18
C MET A 91 0.52 1.98 15.98
N GLY A 92 -0.62 2.61 16.23
CA GLY A 92 -0.74 3.91 16.88
C GLY A 92 -0.41 5.09 15.96
N VAL A 93 -0.53 4.91 14.64
CA VAL A 93 -0.39 5.95 13.62
C VAL A 93 -1.77 6.45 13.24
N ASP A 94 -2.08 7.71 13.54
CA ASP A 94 -3.31 8.38 13.13
C ASP A 94 -3.04 9.31 11.95
N ILE A 95 -3.79 9.13 10.88
CA ILE A 95 -3.75 10.03 9.72
C ILE A 95 -4.59 11.26 10.04
N LYS A 96 -3.98 12.44 9.96
CA LYS A 96 -4.64 13.72 10.24
C LYS A 96 -5.14 14.45 9.00
N GLY A 97 -4.58 14.15 7.84
CA GLY A 97 -4.99 14.73 6.56
C GLY A 97 -6.12 13.95 5.89
N LYS A 98 -6.34 14.25 4.62
CA LYS A 98 -7.41 13.63 3.82
C LYS A 98 -6.98 12.22 3.38
N ILE A 99 -7.82 11.24 3.64
CA ILE A 99 -7.65 9.87 3.13
C ILE A 99 -8.34 9.75 1.78
N ILE A 100 -7.61 9.24 0.79
CA ILE A 100 -8.10 8.98 -0.56
C ILE A 100 -7.92 7.49 -0.83
N ASP A 101 -8.98 6.84 -1.30
CA ASP A 101 -8.98 5.42 -1.64
C ASP A 101 -9.26 5.23 -3.13
N THR A 102 -8.27 4.75 -3.88
CA THR A 102 -8.41 4.49 -5.31
C THR A 102 -9.37 3.34 -5.62
N LEU A 103 -9.58 2.40 -4.68
CA LEU A 103 -10.59 1.34 -4.80
C LEU A 103 -12.01 1.92 -4.78
N ILE A 104 -12.24 3.01 -4.03
CA ILE A 104 -13.52 3.73 -3.98
C ILE A 104 -13.64 4.75 -5.11
N ALA A 105 -12.53 5.38 -5.49
CA ALA A 105 -12.53 6.38 -6.56
C ALA A 105 -12.77 5.78 -7.96
N ALA A 106 -12.27 4.57 -8.21
CA ALA A 106 -12.39 3.93 -9.52
C ALA A 106 -13.84 3.65 -9.95
N PRO A 107 -14.75 3.13 -9.10
CA PRO A 107 -16.17 2.99 -9.44
C PRO A 107 -16.88 4.30 -9.78
N LEU A 108 -16.42 5.44 -9.29
CA LEU A 108 -16.99 6.74 -9.67
C LEU A 108 -16.70 7.09 -11.14
N VAL A 109 -15.61 6.59 -11.69
CA VAL A 109 -15.23 6.78 -13.10
C VAL A 109 -15.96 5.79 -14.00
N ASP A 110 -16.03 4.52 -13.59
CA ASP A 110 -16.72 3.47 -14.34
C ASP A 110 -17.25 2.39 -13.38
N GLU A 111 -18.53 2.48 -13.06
CA GLU A 111 -19.25 1.56 -12.17
C GLU A 111 -19.49 0.17 -12.81
N ASN A 112 -19.41 0.06 -14.14
CA ASN A 112 -19.72 -1.17 -14.87
C ASN A 112 -18.54 -2.15 -14.93
N ARG A 113 -17.41 -1.80 -14.33
CA ARG A 113 -16.25 -2.68 -14.29
C ARG A 113 -16.50 -3.89 -13.40
N PHE A 114 -15.98 -5.05 -13.83
CA PHE A 114 -16.04 -6.28 -13.03
C PHE A 114 -14.91 -6.37 -11.98
N ARG A 115 -13.83 -5.62 -12.17
CA ARG A 115 -12.62 -5.70 -11.33
C ARG A 115 -12.08 -4.33 -11.00
N PHE A 116 -11.81 -4.13 -9.71
CA PHE A 116 -11.25 -2.92 -9.14
C PHE A 116 -9.93 -3.18 -8.39
N ASP A 117 -9.35 -4.38 -8.53
CA ASP A 117 -8.02 -4.66 -7.98
C ASP A 117 -6.95 -3.80 -8.69
N LEU A 118 -5.87 -3.50 -7.95
CA LEU A 118 -4.82 -2.59 -8.41
C LEU A 118 -4.21 -3.01 -9.75
N ASN A 119 -4.01 -4.33 -9.98
CA ASN A 119 -3.44 -4.83 -11.23
C ASN A 119 -4.35 -4.57 -12.43
N SER A 120 -5.66 -4.83 -12.27
CA SER A 120 -6.66 -4.59 -13.33
C SER A 120 -6.78 -3.11 -13.66
N LEU A 121 -6.82 -2.24 -12.65
CA LEU A 121 -6.90 -0.79 -12.85
C LEU A 121 -5.61 -0.24 -13.49
N THR A 122 -4.44 -0.72 -13.06
CA THR A 122 -3.14 -0.34 -13.63
C THR A 122 -3.08 -0.67 -15.12
N LYS A 123 -3.43 -1.90 -15.48
CA LYS A 123 -3.44 -2.33 -16.88
C LYS A 123 -4.36 -1.48 -17.75
N ASP A 124 -5.55 -1.18 -17.24
CA ASP A 124 -6.58 -0.54 -18.05
C ASP A 124 -6.41 0.98 -18.11
N TYR A 125 -6.05 1.64 -17.02
CA TYR A 125 -5.92 3.09 -16.95
C TYR A 125 -4.51 3.60 -17.23
N LEU A 126 -3.49 2.92 -16.71
CA LEU A 126 -2.09 3.34 -16.90
C LEU A 126 -1.41 2.66 -18.10
N LYS A 127 -2.04 1.63 -18.69
CA LYS A 127 -1.48 0.83 -19.79
C LYS A 127 -0.16 0.13 -19.41
N GLU A 128 -0.01 -0.18 -18.14
CA GLU A 128 1.16 -0.84 -17.58
C GLU A 128 0.79 -2.19 -16.98
N SER A 129 1.76 -3.07 -16.85
CA SER A 129 1.63 -4.31 -16.08
C SER A 129 2.65 -4.30 -14.95
N LYS A 130 2.22 -4.68 -13.76
CA LYS A 130 3.14 -4.85 -12.62
C LYS A 130 4.13 -5.98 -12.90
N SER A 131 5.38 -5.74 -12.61
CA SER A 131 6.39 -6.79 -12.63
C SER A 131 6.38 -7.53 -11.28
N GLU A 132 5.84 -8.74 -11.29
CA GLU A 132 5.91 -9.65 -10.13
C GLU A 132 6.98 -10.74 -10.32
N THR A 133 7.77 -10.67 -11.39
CA THR A 133 8.67 -11.76 -11.79
C THR A 133 9.68 -12.05 -10.70
N PHE A 134 10.37 -11.02 -10.20
CA PHE A 134 11.40 -11.16 -9.17
C PHE A 134 10.82 -11.70 -7.84
N LEU A 135 9.66 -11.18 -7.42
CA LEU A 135 8.96 -11.68 -6.23
C LEU A 135 8.54 -13.16 -6.39
N ARG A 136 8.03 -13.53 -7.56
CA ARG A 136 7.60 -14.92 -7.84
C ARG A 136 8.76 -15.89 -7.91
N GLU A 137 9.89 -15.48 -8.47
CA GLU A 137 11.13 -16.28 -8.49
C GLU A 137 11.65 -16.51 -7.07
N ALA A 138 11.74 -15.44 -6.27
CA ALA A 138 12.13 -15.54 -4.86
C ALA A 138 11.17 -16.44 -4.07
N ALA A 139 9.86 -16.27 -4.23
CA ALA A 139 8.86 -17.08 -3.56
C ALA A 139 8.99 -18.58 -3.92
N LYS A 140 9.31 -18.89 -5.17
CA LYS A 140 9.56 -20.25 -5.62
C LYS A 140 10.83 -20.83 -5.01
N GLU A 141 11.91 -20.08 -4.98
CA GLU A 141 13.19 -20.48 -4.38
C GLU A 141 13.02 -20.77 -2.88
N TRP A 142 12.27 -19.93 -2.18
CA TRP A 142 12.02 -20.05 -0.75
C TRP A 142 10.84 -20.97 -0.41
N SER A 143 10.17 -21.54 -1.41
CA SER A 143 8.99 -22.41 -1.24
C SER A 143 7.87 -21.78 -0.41
N VAL A 144 7.57 -20.50 -0.64
CA VAL A 144 6.53 -19.73 0.05
C VAL A 144 5.47 -19.21 -0.94
N ASP A 145 4.26 -18.96 -0.46
CA ASP A 145 3.23 -18.29 -1.24
C ASP A 145 3.53 -16.77 -1.31
N PRO A 146 3.73 -16.19 -2.52
CA PRO A 146 4.12 -14.79 -2.68
C PRO A 146 3.06 -13.80 -2.18
N LYS A 147 1.81 -14.23 -1.98
CA LYS A 147 0.72 -13.36 -1.48
C LYS A 147 0.40 -13.59 -0.01
N ALA A 148 0.42 -14.85 0.42
CA ALA A 148 0.03 -15.21 1.78
C ALA A 148 1.21 -15.23 2.75
N GLU A 149 2.45 -15.37 2.25
CA GLU A 149 3.63 -15.60 3.07
C GLU A 149 4.82 -14.69 2.71
N LEU A 150 4.54 -13.57 2.05
CA LEU A 150 5.54 -12.57 1.63
C LEU A 150 6.47 -12.14 2.78
N TRP A 151 5.95 -12.08 4.00
CA TRP A 151 6.68 -11.74 5.21
C TRP A 151 7.83 -12.71 5.58
N LYS A 152 7.85 -13.91 5.01
CA LYS A 152 8.95 -14.87 5.18
C LYS A 152 10.15 -14.55 4.30
N LEU A 153 9.93 -13.83 3.19
CA LEU A 153 11.00 -13.43 2.27
C LEU A 153 11.85 -12.30 2.86
N PRO A 154 13.14 -12.24 2.49
CA PRO A 154 13.96 -11.09 2.77
C PRO A 154 13.37 -9.82 2.15
N ALA A 155 13.50 -8.69 2.83
CA ALA A 155 13.02 -7.39 2.35
C ALA A 155 13.57 -7.01 0.97
N SER A 156 14.80 -7.45 0.62
CA SER A 156 15.39 -7.23 -0.70
C SER A 156 14.60 -7.84 -1.86
N HIS A 157 13.80 -8.87 -1.60
CA HIS A 157 12.95 -9.50 -2.61
C HIS A 157 11.53 -8.92 -2.67
N VAL A 158 11.13 -8.20 -1.63
CA VAL A 158 9.79 -7.63 -1.49
C VAL A 158 9.77 -6.13 -1.80
N GLY A 159 10.88 -5.42 -1.52
CA GLY A 159 10.93 -3.96 -1.57
C GLY A 159 10.51 -3.38 -2.92
N GLU A 160 11.07 -3.88 -4.02
CA GLU A 160 10.72 -3.39 -5.36
C GLU A 160 9.23 -3.57 -5.69
N TYR A 161 8.66 -4.70 -5.30
CA TYR A 161 7.24 -4.98 -5.48
C TYR A 161 6.37 -4.00 -4.66
N ALA A 162 6.66 -3.82 -3.38
CA ALA A 162 5.93 -2.93 -2.49
C ALA A 162 6.06 -1.45 -2.90
N GLU A 163 7.26 -1.01 -3.28
CA GLU A 163 7.51 0.33 -3.82
C GLU A 163 6.71 0.57 -5.10
N GLN A 164 6.66 -0.43 -6.00
CA GLN A 164 5.88 -0.35 -7.23
C GLN A 164 4.38 -0.19 -6.93
N ASP A 165 3.83 -0.90 -5.93
CA ASP A 165 2.42 -0.81 -5.56
C ASP A 165 2.07 0.58 -5.03
N ALA A 166 2.88 1.16 -4.17
CA ALA A 166 2.69 2.53 -3.68
C ALA A 166 2.79 3.57 -4.82
N ALA A 167 3.81 3.44 -5.70
CA ALA A 167 3.99 4.35 -6.83
C ALA A 167 2.86 4.26 -7.85
N ILE A 168 2.37 3.06 -8.14
CA ILE A 168 1.21 2.83 -9.01
C ILE A 168 -0.06 3.42 -8.39
N THR A 169 -0.28 3.24 -7.10
CA THR A 169 -1.43 3.77 -6.38
C THR A 169 -1.48 5.30 -6.49
N LEU A 170 -0.35 5.98 -6.36
CA LEU A 170 -0.26 7.43 -6.56
C LEU A 170 -0.62 7.84 -7.99
N ARG A 171 -0.03 7.17 -9.00
CA ARG A 171 -0.30 7.48 -10.42
C ARG A 171 -1.73 7.17 -10.83
N LEU A 172 -2.30 6.09 -10.29
CA LEU A 172 -3.69 5.74 -10.50
C LEU A 172 -4.62 6.82 -9.94
N TRP A 173 -4.33 7.33 -8.74
CA TRP A 173 -5.07 8.47 -8.19
C TRP A 173 -5.01 9.68 -9.10
N HIS A 174 -3.83 10.03 -9.62
CA HIS A 174 -3.67 11.16 -10.53
C HIS A 174 -4.51 11.01 -11.80
N HIS A 175 -4.62 9.78 -12.32
CA HIS A 175 -5.49 9.47 -13.47
C HIS A 175 -6.97 9.59 -13.10
N LEU A 176 -7.42 8.89 -12.05
CA LEU A 176 -8.81 8.89 -11.61
C LEU A 176 -9.31 10.29 -11.26
N ARG A 177 -8.49 11.10 -10.57
CA ARG A 177 -8.83 12.49 -10.23
C ARG A 177 -9.12 13.32 -11.48
N LYS A 178 -8.36 13.16 -12.57
CA LYS A 178 -8.61 13.87 -13.83
C LYS A 178 -9.98 13.49 -14.41
N GLU A 179 -10.27 12.20 -14.46
CA GLU A 179 -11.54 11.69 -14.96
C GLU A 179 -12.73 12.13 -14.10
N ILE A 180 -12.62 12.04 -12.78
CA ILE A 180 -13.63 12.47 -11.81
C ILE A 180 -13.92 13.98 -11.98
N THR A 181 -12.86 14.80 -12.10
CA THR A 181 -12.99 16.24 -12.27
C THR A 181 -13.61 16.58 -13.63
N ALA A 182 -13.16 15.93 -14.71
CA ALA A 182 -13.67 16.17 -16.06
C ALA A 182 -15.16 15.84 -16.21
N ASN A 183 -15.65 14.88 -15.43
CA ASN A 183 -17.04 14.42 -15.44
C ASN A 183 -17.92 15.08 -14.34
N ASN A 184 -17.40 16.07 -13.58
CA ASN A 184 -18.09 16.74 -12.46
C ASN A 184 -18.66 15.75 -11.42
N LEU A 185 -17.88 14.75 -11.05
CA LEU A 185 -18.26 13.72 -10.07
C LEU A 185 -17.78 14.01 -8.63
N LEU A 186 -17.24 15.21 -8.37
CA LEU A 186 -16.86 15.73 -7.06
C LEU A 186 -17.76 16.91 -6.70
#